data_354abdd0a70813d5ba1e144136c5448a
#
_entry.id   354abdd0a70813d5ba1e144136c5448a
#
_cell.length_a   1.000
_cell.length_b   1.000
_cell.length_c   1.000
_cell.angle_alpha   90.00
_cell.angle_beta   90.00
_cell.angle_gamma   90.00
#
_symmetry.space_group_name_H-M   'P 1'
#
loop_
_entity.id
_entity.type
_entity.pdbx_description
1 polymer ?
#
loop_
_entity_poly.entity_id
_entity_poly.type
_entity_poly.pdbx_seq_one_letter_code
_entity_poly.pdbx_strand_id
1 'polypeptide(L)'
;CFSYLIEALNKKFKSKLIAYEGYTLISANLKLSIYQKFKYFLSKNFVGKFFKLYKSFGVTEFIRPRLSASVIDKSNKEFNLSFNKINKYNLCDYEINGIRVGDLIYDTYLKIFKKATLDTKSILFKNFFKDSLRLYFYWEDYFKNNRIKAMVIVHSTYLYGIPIRMACFKKIPVFKGTFNTIYNIRKKNYHTGQEFFTFKEKYKKLNPKIKKNLFLVAKKNLDNLSLNIPKKRYIKKRPKVLIAAHNFYDSPHVFGKMLFPDFYEWLKFIVKEVSKNNLECFLKLHPQNNSKEIVLINEILKKNNKIKLLKPDTKLKKILKL
;
A
#
# COMPACT_ATOMS: atom_id res chain seq x y z
N CYS A 1 8.02 -19.46 4.61
CA CYS A 1 8.05 -18.60 5.82
C CYS A 1 6.67 -18.45 6.46
N PHE A 2 5.63 -18.17 5.67
CA PHE A 2 4.29 -17.88 6.18
C PHE A 2 3.63 -19.09 6.87
N SER A 3 3.73 -20.29 6.30
CA SER A 3 3.20 -21.52 6.88
C SER A 3 3.86 -21.87 8.22
N TYR A 4 5.18 -21.78 8.31
CA TYR A 4 5.90 -22.01 9.56
C TYR A 4 5.51 -21.02 10.66
N LEU A 5 5.26 -19.76 10.28
CA LEU A 5 4.80 -18.75 11.22
C LEU A 5 3.40 -19.09 11.78
N ILE A 6 2.48 -19.50 10.91
CA ILE A 6 1.13 -19.93 11.32
C ILE A 6 1.22 -21.14 12.26
N GLU A 7 2.02 -22.13 11.91
CA GLU A 7 2.21 -23.33 12.74
C GLU A 7 2.80 -22.99 14.12
N ALA A 8 3.85 -22.17 14.17
CA ALA A 8 4.47 -21.74 15.42
C ALA A 8 3.50 -20.98 16.32
N LEU A 9 2.68 -20.08 15.74
CA LEU A 9 1.68 -19.33 16.48
C LEU A 9 0.53 -20.24 16.96
N ASN A 10 0.12 -21.21 16.15
CA ASN A 10 -0.91 -22.18 16.54
C ASN A 10 -0.45 -23.03 17.72
N LYS A 11 0.78 -23.55 17.68
CA LYS A 11 1.40 -24.26 18.80
C LYS A 11 1.44 -23.40 20.07
N LYS A 12 1.83 -22.12 19.93
CA LYS A 12 1.95 -21.18 21.05
C LYS A 12 0.61 -20.82 21.68
N PHE A 13 -0.39 -20.50 20.85
CA PHE A 13 -1.64 -19.92 21.33
C PHE A 13 -2.78 -20.94 21.46
N LYS A 14 -2.65 -22.13 20.87
CA LYS A 14 -3.68 -23.18 20.85
C LYS A 14 -5.07 -22.62 20.49
N SER A 15 -5.13 -21.84 19.43
CA SER A 15 -6.30 -21.05 19.05
C SER A 15 -6.88 -21.49 17.71
N LYS A 16 -8.18 -21.29 17.52
CA LYS A 16 -8.83 -21.46 16.22
C LYS A 16 -8.17 -20.57 15.17
N LEU A 17 -7.85 -21.13 14.01
CA LEU A 17 -7.31 -20.37 12.87
C LEU A 17 -8.44 -19.88 11.99
N ILE A 18 -8.46 -18.58 11.76
CA ILE A 18 -9.49 -17.89 10.97
C ILE A 18 -8.79 -17.07 9.89
N ALA A 19 -9.22 -17.19 8.64
CA ALA A 19 -8.71 -16.39 7.53
C ALA A 19 -9.66 -15.24 7.18
N TYR A 20 -9.08 -14.09 6.86
CA TYR A 20 -9.79 -12.95 6.30
C TYR A 20 -9.67 -12.98 4.77
N GLU A 21 -10.81 -13.00 4.07
CA GLU A 21 -10.88 -13.11 2.62
C GLU A 21 -10.46 -11.84 1.84
N GLY A 22 -10.10 -10.80 2.55
CA GLY A 22 -9.68 -9.53 1.98
C GLY A 22 -10.72 -8.42 2.11
N TYR A 23 -10.33 -7.23 1.67
CA TYR A 23 -11.23 -6.06 1.70
C TYR A 23 -12.22 -6.14 0.55
N THR A 24 -13.20 -6.97 0.69
CA THR A 24 -14.36 -6.80 -0.16
C THR A 24 -15.15 -5.65 0.43
N LEU A 25 -15.35 -4.58 -0.34
CA LEU A 25 -16.26 -3.51 0.06
C LEU A 25 -17.59 -4.16 0.41
N ILE A 26 -18.13 -3.80 1.55
CA ILE A 26 -19.36 -4.44 2.06
C ILE A 26 -20.50 -4.26 1.05
N SER A 27 -20.58 -3.10 0.40
CA SER A 27 -21.54 -2.83 -0.68
C SER A 27 -21.40 -3.77 -1.89
N ALA A 28 -20.18 -4.15 -2.26
CA ALA A 28 -19.95 -5.10 -3.34
C ALA A 28 -20.48 -6.50 -2.99
N ASN A 29 -20.39 -6.89 -1.71
CA ASN A 29 -20.95 -8.17 -1.24
C ASN A 29 -22.49 -8.19 -1.27
N LEU A 30 -23.15 -7.06 -1.06
CA LEU A 30 -24.60 -6.94 -1.12
C LEU A 30 -25.14 -7.05 -2.56
N LYS A 31 -24.33 -6.64 -3.54
CA LYS A 31 -24.70 -6.65 -4.96
C LYS A 31 -24.41 -7.96 -5.68
N LEU A 32 -23.90 -8.98 -4.97
CA LEU A 32 -23.68 -10.29 -5.58
C LEU A 32 -25.01 -10.93 -6.00
N SER A 33 -25.07 -11.34 -7.28
CA SER A 33 -26.20 -12.13 -7.78
C SER A 33 -26.28 -13.48 -7.08
N ILE A 34 -27.43 -14.14 -7.15
CA ILE A 34 -27.64 -15.50 -6.61
C ILE A 34 -26.60 -16.46 -7.18
N TYR A 35 -26.33 -16.38 -8.50
CA TYR A 35 -25.31 -17.18 -9.17
C TYR A 35 -23.91 -16.94 -8.59
N GLN A 36 -23.51 -15.69 -8.35
CA GLN A 36 -22.22 -15.37 -7.75
C GLN A 36 -22.11 -15.88 -6.30
N LYS A 37 -23.19 -15.80 -5.53
CA LYS A 37 -23.25 -16.38 -4.18
C LYS A 37 -23.10 -17.90 -4.20
N PHE A 38 -23.78 -18.57 -5.14
CA PHE A 38 -23.68 -20.01 -5.33
C PHE A 38 -22.27 -20.43 -5.79
N LYS A 39 -21.70 -19.74 -6.79
CA LYS A 39 -20.32 -19.97 -7.23
C LYS A 39 -19.32 -19.80 -6.09
N TYR A 40 -19.51 -18.79 -5.26
CA TYR A 40 -18.68 -18.58 -4.07
C TYR A 40 -18.82 -19.75 -3.08
N PHE A 41 -20.03 -20.21 -2.80
CA PHE A 41 -20.29 -21.35 -1.93
C PHE A 41 -19.59 -22.61 -2.44
N LEU A 42 -19.70 -22.93 -3.71
CA LEU A 42 -19.00 -24.06 -4.33
C LEU A 42 -17.48 -23.91 -4.25
N SER A 43 -16.96 -22.72 -4.54
CA SER A 43 -15.53 -22.45 -4.43
C SER A 43 -15.01 -22.65 -3.01
N LYS A 44 -15.73 -22.12 -2.01
CA LYS A 44 -15.33 -22.20 -0.60
C LYS A 44 -15.30 -23.64 -0.09
N ASN A 45 -16.28 -24.45 -0.48
CA ASN A 45 -16.48 -25.77 0.12
C ASN A 45 -15.80 -26.90 -0.67
N PHE A 46 -15.71 -26.80 -2.01
CA PHE A 46 -15.35 -27.95 -2.85
C PHE A 46 -14.18 -27.72 -3.80
N VAL A 47 -14.12 -26.61 -4.54
CA VAL A 47 -13.26 -26.50 -5.73
C VAL A 47 -12.14 -25.45 -5.58
N GLY A 48 -12.31 -24.42 -4.76
CA GLY A 48 -11.43 -23.27 -4.71
C GLY A 48 -10.03 -23.60 -4.17
N LYS A 49 -9.02 -23.50 -5.01
CA LYS A 49 -7.60 -23.70 -4.64
C LYS A 49 -7.18 -22.85 -3.44
N PHE A 50 -7.62 -21.59 -3.40
CA PHE A 50 -7.38 -20.68 -2.29
C PHE A 50 -7.88 -21.24 -0.96
N PHE A 51 -9.14 -21.65 -0.90
CA PHE A 51 -9.74 -22.18 0.34
C PHE A 51 -9.10 -23.51 0.76
N LYS A 52 -8.79 -24.40 -0.21
CA LYS A 52 -8.09 -25.66 0.06
C LYS A 52 -6.72 -25.42 0.68
N LEU A 53 -5.95 -24.46 0.12
CA LEU A 53 -4.63 -24.11 0.64
C LEU A 53 -4.72 -23.60 2.09
N TYR A 54 -5.66 -22.69 2.40
CA TYR A 54 -5.81 -22.21 3.77
C TYR A 54 -6.32 -23.28 4.74
N LYS A 55 -7.24 -24.15 4.29
CA LYS A 55 -7.71 -25.30 5.08
C LYS A 55 -6.57 -26.27 5.38
N SER A 56 -5.64 -26.51 4.47
CA SER A 56 -4.47 -27.37 4.73
C SER A 56 -3.55 -26.84 5.82
N PHE A 57 -3.61 -25.54 6.15
CA PHE A 57 -2.94 -24.96 7.31
C PHE A 57 -3.80 -24.96 8.57
N GLY A 58 -4.95 -25.62 8.57
CA GLY A 58 -5.83 -25.69 9.72
C GLY A 58 -6.83 -24.53 9.87
N VAL A 59 -7.01 -23.71 8.82
CA VAL A 59 -8.05 -22.67 8.83
C VAL A 59 -9.43 -23.32 8.80
N THR A 60 -10.22 -23.03 9.82
CA THR A 60 -11.57 -23.59 9.99
C THR A 60 -12.68 -22.63 9.59
N GLU A 61 -12.38 -21.33 9.54
CA GLU A 61 -13.35 -20.30 9.25
C GLU A 61 -12.75 -19.21 8.35
N PHE A 62 -13.61 -18.65 7.49
CA PHE A 62 -13.28 -17.53 6.62
C PHE A 62 -14.19 -16.35 6.93
N ILE A 63 -13.58 -15.23 7.33
CA ILE A 63 -14.30 -13.99 7.64
C ILE A 63 -14.60 -13.26 6.35
N ARG A 64 -15.85 -12.88 6.20
CA ARG A 64 -16.33 -11.94 5.20
C ARG A 64 -17.15 -10.86 5.89
N PRO A 65 -16.75 -9.57 5.78
CA PRO A 65 -17.47 -8.48 6.42
C PRO A 65 -18.94 -8.43 6.02
N ARG A 66 -19.81 -8.22 7.01
CA ARG A 66 -21.26 -8.10 6.82
C ARG A 66 -21.78 -6.82 7.47
N LEU A 67 -22.88 -6.28 6.94
CA LEU A 67 -23.56 -5.16 7.57
C LEU A 67 -24.45 -5.67 8.71
N SER A 68 -24.34 -4.96 9.82
CA SER A 68 -25.30 -5.03 10.94
C SER A 68 -25.93 -3.66 11.16
N ALA A 69 -27.01 -3.57 11.90
CA ALA A 69 -27.63 -2.29 12.26
C ALA A 69 -26.64 -1.39 12.99
N SER A 70 -25.84 -1.92 13.92
CA SER A 70 -24.79 -1.18 14.64
C SER A 70 -23.74 -0.61 13.69
N VAL A 71 -23.25 -1.39 12.72
CA VAL A 71 -22.27 -0.91 11.71
C VAL A 71 -22.85 0.20 10.86
N ILE A 72 -24.11 0.09 10.45
CA ILE A 72 -24.81 1.09 9.64
C ILE A 72 -24.93 2.40 10.42
N ASP A 73 -25.41 2.34 11.64
CA ASP A 73 -25.62 3.51 12.49
C ASP A 73 -24.32 4.25 12.78
N LYS A 74 -23.30 3.53 13.29
CA LYS A 74 -21.99 4.10 13.57
C LYS A 74 -21.35 4.73 12.32
N SER A 75 -21.42 4.04 11.17
CA SER A 75 -20.84 4.57 9.93
C SER A 75 -21.56 5.79 9.40
N ASN A 76 -22.89 5.89 9.57
CA ASN A 76 -23.65 7.06 9.17
C ASN A 76 -23.35 8.26 10.07
N LYS A 77 -23.25 8.05 11.39
CA LYS A 77 -22.86 9.11 12.35
C LYS A 77 -21.48 9.66 11.99
N GLU A 78 -20.50 8.81 11.84
CA GLU A 78 -19.13 9.21 11.50
C GLU A 78 -19.06 9.91 10.13
N PHE A 79 -19.80 9.39 9.14
CA PHE A 79 -19.88 10.03 7.82
C PHE A 79 -20.40 11.48 7.91
N ASN A 80 -21.48 11.71 8.65
CA ASN A 80 -22.08 13.05 8.80
C ASN A 80 -21.16 14.03 9.54
N LEU A 81 -20.35 13.52 10.49
CA LEU A 81 -19.40 14.34 11.27
C LEU A 81 -18.15 14.72 10.45
N SER A 82 -17.70 13.85 9.56
CA SER A 82 -16.36 13.96 8.97
C SER A 82 -16.34 14.31 7.48
N PHE A 83 -17.30 13.83 6.67
CA PHE A 83 -17.19 13.88 5.22
C PHE A 83 -17.02 15.29 4.65
N ASN A 84 -17.76 16.27 5.13
CA ASN A 84 -17.71 17.65 4.64
C ASN A 84 -16.41 18.39 4.99
N LYS A 85 -15.63 17.87 5.93
CA LYS A 85 -14.33 18.44 6.37
C LYS A 85 -13.16 17.85 5.59
N ILE A 86 -13.41 16.78 4.82
CA ILE A 86 -12.36 16.02 4.12
C ILE A 86 -12.11 16.61 2.72
N ASN A 87 -10.83 16.78 2.42
CA ASN A 87 -10.34 17.08 1.08
C ASN A 87 -9.10 16.25 0.77
N LYS A 88 -8.57 16.36 -0.45
CA LYS A 88 -7.41 15.54 -0.89
C LYS A 88 -6.12 15.82 -0.11
N TYR A 89 -5.99 16.96 0.57
CA TYR A 89 -4.79 17.32 1.31
C TYR A 89 -4.80 16.86 2.76
N ASN A 90 -6.01 16.73 3.36
CA ASN A 90 -6.15 16.33 4.76
C ASN A 90 -6.66 14.91 4.97
N LEU A 91 -7.19 14.26 3.93
CA LEU A 91 -7.73 12.89 4.07
C LEU A 91 -6.69 11.93 4.65
N CYS A 92 -5.42 12.03 4.26
CA CYS A 92 -4.38 11.12 4.77
C CYS A 92 -4.18 11.19 6.29
N ASP A 93 -4.56 12.29 6.91
CA ASP A 93 -4.47 12.48 8.36
C ASP A 93 -5.77 12.09 9.10
N TYR A 94 -6.80 11.66 8.35
CA TYR A 94 -8.09 11.29 8.94
C TYR A 94 -7.97 10.06 9.85
N GLU A 95 -8.49 10.23 11.05
CA GLU A 95 -8.47 9.22 12.11
C GLU A 95 -9.88 8.97 12.65
N ILE A 96 -10.13 7.74 13.06
CA ILE A 96 -11.32 7.34 13.82
C ILE A 96 -10.84 6.71 15.12
N ASN A 97 -11.28 7.26 16.27
CA ASN A 97 -10.88 6.80 17.60
C ASN A 97 -9.34 6.73 17.77
N GLY A 98 -8.60 7.72 17.22
CA GLY A 98 -7.15 7.79 17.25
C GLY A 98 -6.43 6.79 16.33
N ILE A 99 -7.16 6.06 15.49
CA ILE A 99 -6.60 5.15 14.49
C ILE A 99 -6.64 5.84 13.13
N ARG A 100 -5.46 6.16 12.58
CA ARG A 100 -5.36 6.76 11.25
C ARG A 100 -5.78 5.76 10.18
N VAL A 101 -6.74 6.15 9.35
CA VAL A 101 -7.31 5.32 8.28
C VAL A 101 -7.39 6.03 6.94
N GLY A 102 -7.19 7.34 6.94
CA GLY A 102 -7.39 8.15 5.75
C GLY A 102 -6.43 7.83 4.61
N ASP A 103 -5.17 7.54 4.91
CA ASP A 103 -4.17 7.08 3.94
C ASP A 103 -4.55 5.72 3.30
N LEU A 104 -5.13 4.80 4.08
CA LEU A 104 -5.63 3.52 3.57
C LEU A 104 -6.82 3.73 2.63
N ILE A 105 -7.72 4.65 2.98
CA ILE A 105 -8.88 5.01 2.17
C ILE A 105 -8.41 5.65 0.86
N TYR A 106 -7.49 6.62 0.93
CA TYR A 106 -6.94 7.30 -0.23
C TYR A 106 -6.33 6.30 -1.22
N ASP A 107 -5.37 5.51 -0.76
CA ASP A 107 -4.64 4.55 -1.60
C ASP A 107 -5.57 3.49 -2.20
N THR A 108 -6.55 3.02 -1.43
CA THR A 108 -7.53 2.04 -1.93
C THR A 108 -8.41 2.64 -3.01
N TYR A 109 -8.84 3.89 -2.85
CA TYR A 109 -9.64 4.58 -3.86
C TYR A 109 -8.89 4.67 -5.20
N LEU A 110 -7.64 5.15 -5.19
CA LEU A 110 -6.82 5.21 -6.39
C LEU A 110 -6.69 3.84 -7.05
N LYS A 111 -6.43 2.80 -6.26
CA LYS A 111 -6.21 1.43 -6.76
C LYS A 111 -7.45 0.80 -7.39
N ILE A 112 -8.60 0.87 -6.71
CA ILE A 112 -9.84 0.22 -7.16
C ILE A 112 -10.42 0.95 -8.38
N PHE A 113 -10.49 2.27 -8.32
CA PHE A 113 -11.17 3.06 -9.35
C PHE A 113 -10.22 3.54 -10.47
N LYS A 114 -8.94 3.18 -10.39
CA LYS A 114 -7.92 3.59 -11.37
C LYS A 114 -7.93 5.11 -11.60
N LYS A 115 -7.95 5.87 -10.50
CA LYS A 115 -7.90 7.33 -10.51
C LYS A 115 -6.49 7.79 -10.18
N ALA A 116 -5.97 8.75 -10.96
CA ALA A 116 -4.63 9.28 -10.74
C ALA A 116 -4.55 10.19 -9.51
N THR A 117 -5.65 10.83 -9.15
CA THR A 117 -5.80 11.68 -7.97
C THR A 117 -7.20 11.57 -7.39
N LEU A 118 -7.38 12.08 -6.17
CA LEU A 118 -8.64 12.06 -5.46
C LEU A 118 -9.51 13.28 -5.82
N ASP A 119 -10.77 13.01 -6.17
CA ASP A 119 -11.85 13.98 -6.25
C ASP A 119 -12.85 13.71 -5.12
N THR A 120 -12.76 14.50 -4.04
CA THR A 120 -13.63 14.35 -2.87
C THR A 120 -15.07 14.79 -3.11
N LYS A 121 -15.34 15.55 -4.19
CA LYS A 121 -16.69 16.00 -4.55
C LYS A 121 -17.47 14.97 -5.34
N SER A 122 -16.79 13.95 -5.89
CA SER A 122 -17.43 12.94 -6.71
C SER A 122 -18.35 12.03 -5.88
N ILE A 123 -19.52 11.67 -6.44
CA ILE A 123 -20.42 10.70 -5.83
C ILE A 123 -19.75 9.33 -5.66
N LEU A 124 -18.80 9.01 -6.53
CA LEU A 124 -18.00 7.80 -6.45
C LEU A 124 -17.18 7.75 -5.16
N PHE A 125 -16.47 8.85 -4.82
CA PHE A 125 -15.70 8.93 -3.57
C PHE A 125 -16.62 8.94 -2.35
N LYS A 126 -17.72 9.69 -2.39
CA LYS A 126 -18.71 9.73 -1.31
C LYS A 126 -19.18 8.33 -0.91
N ASN A 127 -19.58 7.52 -1.91
CA ASN A 127 -20.05 6.16 -1.68
C ASN A 127 -18.93 5.24 -1.17
N PHE A 128 -17.74 5.37 -1.75
CA PHE A 128 -16.57 4.59 -1.34
C PHE A 128 -16.12 4.93 0.08
N PHE A 129 -16.11 6.21 0.45
CA PHE A 129 -15.77 6.66 1.81
C PHE A 129 -16.74 6.06 2.82
N LYS A 130 -18.05 6.13 2.55
CA LYS A 130 -19.07 5.51 3.39
C LYS A 130 -18.87 4.00 3.56
N ASP A 131 -18.52 3.29 2.49
CA ASP A 131 -18.22 1.86 2.55
C ASP A 131 -16.93 1.57 3.34
N SER A 132 -15.96 2.45 3.27
CA SER A 132 -14.71 2.33 4.06
C SER A 132 -14.99 2.49 5.56
N LEU A 133 -15.88 3.42 5.94
CA LEU A 133 -16.35 3.56 7.32
C LEU A 133 -17.10 2.32 7.81
N ARG A 134 -17.95 1.74 6.97
CA ARG A 134 -18.66 0.48 7.29
C ARG A 134 -17.68 -0.65 7.55
N LEU A 135 -16.61 -0.75 6.75
CA LEU A 135 -15.56 -1.75 6.98
C LEU A 135 -14.80 -1.50 8.28
N TYR A 136 -14.53 -0.22 8.61
CA TYR A 136 -13.92 0.14 9.90
C TYR A 136 -14.77 -0.31 11.07
N PHE A 137 -16.05 0.07 11.11
CA PHE A 137 -16.95 -0.28 12.21
C PHE A 137 -17.28 -1.77 12.28
N TYR A 138 -17.29 -2.48 11.15
CA TYR A 138 -17.33 -3.93 11.16
C TYR A 138 -16.15 -4.53 11.94
N TRP A 139 -14.94 -4.07 11.67
CA TRP A 139 -13.75 -4.55 12.38
C TRP A 139 -13.75 -4.14 13.85
N GLU A 140 -14.22 -2.93 14.15
CA GLU A 140 -14.38 -2.50 15.55
C GLU A 140 -15.27 -3.45 16.33
N ASP A 141 -16.46 -3.77 15.78
CA ASP A 141 -17.40 -4.72 16.38
C ASP A 141 -16.81 -6.13 16.46
N TYR A 142 -16.11 -6.56 15.41
CA TYR A 142 -15.44 -7.88 15.40
C TYR A 142 -14.41 -8.01 16.51
N PHE A 143 -13.54 -7.01 16.69
CA PHE A 143 -12.53 -6.98 17.76
C PHE A 143 -13.14 -6.81 19.16
N LYS A 144 -14.33 -6.25 19.28
CA LYS A 144 -15.06 -6.17 20.54
C LYS A 144 -15.62 -7.53 20.96
N ASN A 145 -16.15 -8.28 20.00
CA ASN A 145 -16.88 -9.52 20.24
C ASN A 145 -16.00 -10.78 20.15
N ASN A 146 -14.75 -10.67 19.74
CA ASN A 146 -13.86 -11.82 19.54
C ASN A 146 -12.50 -11.61 20.22
N ARG A 147 -12.05 -12.62 20.95
CA ARG A 147 -10.72 -12.62 21.58
C ARG A 147 -9.64 -13.04 20.59
N ILE A 148 -9.01 -12.07 19.94
CA ILE A 148 -7.93 -12.32 18.97
C ILE A 148 -6.59 -12.42 19.71
N LYS A 149 -5.87 -13.52 19.52
CA LYS A 149 -4.56 -13.79 20.16
C LYS A 149 -3.38 -13.23 19.36
N ALA A 150 -3.44 -13.31 18.03
CA ALA A 150 -2.44 -12.80 17.12
C ALA A 150 -3.01 -12.64 15.71
N MET A 151 -2.35 -11.84 14.88
CA MET A 151 -2.63 -11.72 13.46
C MET A 151 -1.39 -12.02 12.62
N VAL A 152 -1.59 -12.70 11.49
CA VAL A 152 -0.55 -12.94 10.48
C VAL A 152 -0.99 -12.30 9.18
N ILE A 153 -0.11 -11.50 8.59
CA ILE A 153 -0.43 -10.68 7.41
C ILE A 153 0.66 -10.74 6.34
N VAL A 154 0.31 -10.44 5.11
CA VAL A 154 1.25 -10.23 4.00
C VAL A 154 1.37 -8.75 3.66
N HIS A 155 0.24 -8.04 3.62
CA HIS A 155 0.16 -6.61 3.30
C HIS A 155 -0.44 -5.80 4.43
N SER A 156 0.07 -4.59 4.65
CA SER A 156 -0.44 -3.61 5.62
C SER A 156 -1.02 -2.35 4.94
N THR A 157 -1.05 -2.33 3.62
CA THR A 157 -1.54 -1.24 2.78
C THR A 157 -3.03 -1.39 2.45
N TYR A 158 -3.62 -0.34 1.88
CA TYR A 158 -5.02 -0.31 1.50
C TYR A 158 -5.95 -0.58 2.70
N LEU A 159 -7.21 -0.84 2.46
CA LEU A 159 -8.17 -1.15 3.53
C LEU A 159 -7.84 -2.44 4.31
N TYR A 160 -6.90 -3.27 3.83
CA TYR A 160 -6.32 -4.35 4.65
C TYR A 160 -5.64 -3.84 5.93
N GLY A 161 -5.14 -2.62 5.89
CA GLY A 161 -4.51 -1.97 7.05
C GLY A 161 -5.46 -1.71 8.22
N ILE A 162 -6.77 -1.64 8.00
CA ILE A 162 -7.74 -1.31 9.06
C ILE A 162 -7.66 -2.29 10.23
N PRO A 163 -7.92 -3.61 10.06
CA PRO A 163 -7.83 -4.56 11.16
C PRO A 163 -6.42 -4.64 11.76
N ILE A 164 -5.39 -4.42 10.96
CA ILE A 164 -4.00 -4.43 11.41
C ILE A 164 -3.74 -3.29 12.40
N ARG A 165 -4.15 -2.07 12.04
CA ARG A 165 -4.00 -0.89 12.89
C ARG A 165 -4.80 -1.02 14.18
N MET A 166 -6.02 -1.55 14.11
CA MET A 166 -6.84 -1.87 15.29
C MET A 166 -6.15 -2.86 16.21
N ALA A 167 -5.59 -3.95 15.67
CA ALA A 167 -4.83 -4.93 16.43
C ALA A 167 -3.62 -4.29 17.13
N CYS A 168 -2.87 -3.44 16.42
CA CYS A 168 -1.73 -2.71 17.00
C CYS A 168 -2.15 -1.77 18.14
N PHE A 169 -3.30 -1.09 18.01
CA PHE A 169 -3.85 -0.23 19.06
C PHE A 169 -4.31 -1.03 20.27
N LYS A 170 -4.89 -2.21 20.06
CA LYS A 170 -5.28 -3.15 21.12
C LYS A 170 -4.12 -3.98 21.67
N LYS A 171 -2.86 -3.67 21.28
CA LYS A 171 -1.65 -4.41 21.67
C LYS A 171 -1.68 -5.90 21.33
N ILE A 172 -2.47 -6.30 20.35
CA ILE A 172 -2.49 -7.65 19.80
C ILE A 172 -1.26 -7.85 18.93
N PRO A 173 -0.50 -8.96 19.10
CA PRO A 173 0.67 -9.26 18.26
C PRO A 173 0.30 -9.37 16.78
N VAL A 174 0.99 -8.62 15.91
CA VAL A 174 0.81 -8.67 14.46
C VAL A 174 2.14 -9.01 13.80
N PHE A 175 2.13 -10.04 12.98
CA PHE A 175 3.32 -10.52 12.27
C PHE A 175 3.11 -10.42 10.76
N LYS A 176 4.03 -9.75 10.07
CA LYS A 176 4.06 -9.66 8.62
C LYS A 176 5.11 -10.61 8.08
N GLY A 177 4.68 -11.61 7.33
CA GLY A 177 5.58 -12.53 6.63
C GLY A 177 5.92 -12.02 5.23
N THR A 178 7.21 -12.07 4.87
CA THR A 178 7.71 -11.93 3.51
C THR A 178 8.41 -13.23 3.10
N PHE A 179 9.07 -13.27 1.92
CA PHE A 179 9.78 -14.47 1.47
C PHE A 179 10.81 -14.96 2.50
N ASN A 180 11.60 -14.07 3.06
CA ASN A 180 12.76 -14.40 3.90
C ASN A 180 12.72 -13.75 5.29
N THR A 181 11.69 -12.97 5.60
CA THR A 181 11.71 -12.16 6.83
C THR A 181 10.33 -12.12 7.48
N ILE A 182 10.32 -12.11 8.80
CA ILE A 182 9.13 -11.87 9.62
C ILE A 182 9.32 -10.54 10.35
N TYR A 183 8.38 -9.63 10.15
CA TYR A 183 8.35 -8.34 10.84
C TYR A 183 7.28 -8.35 11.92
N ASN A 184 7.62 -7.83 13.09
CA ASN A 184 6.64 -7.54 14.12
C ASN A 184 6.06 -6.14 13.89
N ILE A 185 4.78 -6.08 13.60
CA ILE A 185 4.07 -4.83 13.36
C ILE A 185 3.55 -4.28 14.69
N ARG A 186 3.84 -3.02 14.95
CA ARG A 186 3.43 -2.30 16.15
C ARG A 186 2.89 -0.92 15.79
N LYS A 187 2.29 -0.22 16.75
CA LYS A 187 1.79 1.15 16.55
C LYS A 187 2.82 2.08 15.90
N LYS A 188 4.10 1.96 16.23
CA LYS A 188 5.19 2.81 15.70
C LYS A 188 5.57 2.54 14.25
N ASN A 189 5.26 1.35 13.70
CA ASN A 189 5.65 0.96 12.34
C ASN A 189 4.52 0.37 11.49
N TYR A 190 3.26 0.55 11.88
CA TYR A 190 2.12 -0.01 11.17
C TYR A 190 1.94 0.56 9.75
N HIS A 191 2.45 1.76 9.48
CA HIS A 191 2.36 2.37 8.14
C HIS A 191 3.10 1.55 7.09
N THR A 192 4.37 1.27 7.33
CA THR A 192 5.22 0.57 6.36
C THR A 192 5.23 -0.93 6.55
N GLY A 193 4.90 -1.38 7.75
CA GLY A 193 5.10 -2.77 8.15
C GLY A 193 6.54 -3.23 8.05
N GLN A 194 7.50 -2.30 8.07
CA GLN A 194 8.94 -2.56 7.97
C GLN A 194 9.69 -1.74 9.01
N GLU A 195 10.88 -2.20 9.38
CA GLU A 195 11.69 -1.55 10.41
C GLU A 195 12.79 -0.65 9.84
N PHE A 196 12.56 0.01 8.71
CA PHE A 196 13.56 0.91 8.10
C PHE A 196 14.02 2.03 9.02
N PHE A 197 13.12 2.55 9.84
CA PHE A 197 13.43 3.64 10.76
C PHE A 197 14.42 3.25 11.86
N THR A 198 14.54 1.95 12.15
CA THR A 198 15.49 1.44 13.14
C THR A 198 16.79 0.93 12.51
N PHE A 199 16.92 0.98 11.19
CA PHE A 199 18.09 0.45 10.47
C PHE A 199 19.39 1.09 10.98
N LYS A 200 19.45 2.42 11.08
CA LYS A 200 20.64 3.16 11.52
C LYS A 200 21.11 2.70 12.91
N GLU A 201 20.17 2.55 13.84
CA GLU A 201 20.46 2.10 15.22
C GLU A 201 20.92 0.64 15.25
N LYS A 202 20.24 -0.23 14.50
CA LYS A 202 20.60 -1.64 14.38
C LYS A 202 21.98 -1.80 13.74
N TYR A 203 22.24 -1.08 12.65
CA TYR A 203 23.53 -1.11 11.96
C TYR A 203 24.67 -0.64 12.85
N LYS A 204 24.48 0.43 13.64
CA LYS A 204 25.50 0.90 14.61
C LYS A 204 25.90 -0.18 15.59
N LYS A 205 24.96 -1.01 16.04
CA LYS A 205 25.18 -2.10 17.04
C LYS A 205 25.85 -3.35 16.46
N LEU A 206 25.99 -3.46 15.12
CA LEU A 206 26.62 -4.63 14.51
C LEU A 206 28.13 -4.65 14.77
N ASN A 207 28.65 -5.86 14.92
CA ASN A 207 30.09 -6.11 15.00
C ASN A 207 30.80 -5.60 13.73
N PRO A 208 32.03 -5.02 13.83
CA PRO A 208 32.79 -4.53 12.66
C PRO A 208 32.99 -5.57 11.56
N LYS A 209 33.23 -6.84 11.90
CA LYS A 209 33.37 -7.96 10.94
C LYS A 209 32.07 -8.14 10.13
N ILE A 210 30.91 -8.10 10.79
CA ILE A 210 29.62 -8.20 10.12
C ILE A 210 29.38 -6.98 9.21
N LYS A 211 29.71 -5.76 9.67
CA LYS A 211 29.60 -4.55 8.83
C LYS A 211 30.45 -4.65 7.57
N LYS A 212 31.70 -5.13 7.69
CA LYS A 212 32.59 -5.34 6.55
C LYS A 212 32.02 -6.35 5.55
N ASN A 213 31.51 -7.47 6.04
CA ASN A 213 30.87 -8.48 5.16
C ASN A 213 29.63 -7.94 4.47
N LEU A 214 28.75 -7.23 5.17
CA LEU A 214 27.57 -6.60 4.57
C LEU A 214 27.95 -5.58 3.50
N PHE A 215 29.01 -4.80 3.73
CA PHE A 215 29.54 -3.86 2.73
C PHE A 215 30.03 -4.57 1.49
N LEU A 216 30.78 -5.66 1.63
CA LEU A 216 31.27 -6.47 0.49
C LEU A 216 30.11 -7.06 -0.33
N VAL A 217 29.08 -7.59 0.35
CA VAL A 217 27.87 -8.10 -0.32
C VAL A 217 27.15 -6.99 -1.06
N ALA A 218 26.97 -5.85 -0.43
CA ALA A 218 26.33 -4.70 -1.08
C ALA A 218 27.13 -4.20 -2.29
N LYS A 219 28.45 -4.11 -2.17
CA LYS A 219 29.36 -3.74 -3.29
C LYS A 219 29.23 -4.74 -4.46
N LYS A 220 29.31 -6.04 -4.19
CA LYS A 220 29.11 -7.09 -5.21
C LYS A 220 27.76 -6.97 -5.91
N ASN A 221 26.69 -6.70 -5.16
CA ASN A 221 25.36 -6.51 -5.72
C ASN A 221 25.27 -5.25 -6.60
N LEU A 222 25.93 -4.16 -6.23
CA LEU A 222 26.01 -2.95 -7.03
C LEU A 222 26.82 -3.17 -8.31
N ASP A 223 27.93 -3.88 -8.23
CA ASP A 223 28.75 -4.25 -9.39
C ASP A 223 27.96 -5.14 -10.37
N ASN A 224 27.19 -6.10 -9.84
CA ASN A 224 26.30 -6.96 -10.65
C ASN A 224 25.16 -6.19 -11.34
N LEU A 225 24.71 -5.05 -10.78
CA LEU A 225 23.76 -4.16 -11.45
C LEU A 225 24.37 -3.42 -12.63
N SER A 226 25.67 -3.66 -12.92
CA SER A 226 26.42 -3.01 -14.03
C SER A 226 26.32 -1.50 -14.01
N LEU A 227 26.20 -0.90 -12.83
CA LEU A 227 26.28 0.53 -12.65
C LEU A 227 27.76 0.98 -12.68
N ASN A 228 28.39 0.83 -13.83
CA ASN A 228 29.66 1.54 -14.10
C ASN A 228 29.32 3.03 -14.14
N ILE A 229 29.21 3.66 -12.98
CA ILE A 229 29.10 5.10 -12.85
C ILE A 229 30.41 5.66 -13.43
N PRO A 230 30.38 6.43 -14.51
CA PRO A 230 31.60 7.00 -15.06
C PRO A 230 32.30 7.82 -13.98
N LYS A 231 33.53 7.50 -13.63
CA LYS A 231 34.36 8.30 -12.72
C LYS A 231 34.72 9.67 -13.27
N LYS A 232 34.24 10.05 -14.45
CA LYS A 232 34.48 11.35 -15.04
C LYS A 232 33.72 12.43 -14.27
N ARG A 233 34.42 13.30 -13.58
CA ARG A 233 33.89 14.59 -13.08
C ARG A 233 33.24 15.31 -14.26
N TYR A 234 31.92 15.45 -14.24
CA TYR A 234 31.17 16.24 -15.20
C TYR A 234 31.46 17.72 -14.91
N ILE A 235 32.48 18.26 -15.56
CA ILE A 235 32.77 19.70 -15.52
C ILE A 235 31.96 20.35 -16.66
N LYS A 236 31.05 21.27 -16.30
CA LYS A 236 30.45 22.30 -17.15
C LYS A 236 29.38 21.92 -18.20
N LYS A 237 28.67 20.83 -18.13
CA LYS A 237 27.38 20.74 -18.86
C LYS A 237 26.22 21.12 -17.93
N ARG A 238 25.20 21.83 -18.49
CA ARG A 238 23.97 22.13 -17.75
C ARG A 238 23.45 20.84 -17.12
N PRO A 239 23.03 20.89 -15.85
CA PRO A 239 22.53 19.68 -15.19
C PRO A 239 21.30 19.13 -15.92
N LYS A 240 21.28 17.83 -16.14
CA LYS A 240 20.13 17.10 -16.69
C LYS A 240 19.32 16.51 -15.54
N VAL A 241 18.01 16.59 -15.63
CA VAL A 241 17.09 16.06 -14.61
C VAL A 241 16.48 14.75 -15.12
N LEU A 242 16.55 13.72 -14.30
CA LEU A 242 15.80 12.48 -14.52
C LEU A 242 14.63 12.40 -13.53
N ILE A 243 13.41 12.33 -14.06
CA ILE A 243 12.20 12.03 -13.29
C ILE A 243 11.90 10.55 -13.49
N ALA A 244 11.99 9.74 -12.43
CA ALA A 244 11.52 8.37 -12.41
C ALA A 244 10.06 8.38 -11.92
N ALA A 245 9.10 8.34 -12.86
CA ALA A 245 7.69 8.35 -12.52
C ALA A 245 7.27 7.05 -11.82
N HIS A 246 6.34 7.17 -10.88
CA HIS A 246 5.68 6.03 -10.25
C HIS A 246 4.33 5.75 -10.92
N ASN A 247 3.75 4.57 -10.66
CA ASN A 247 2.38 4.26 -11.03
C ASN A 247 1.41 5.08 -10.17
N PHE A 248 0.47 5.81 -10.79
CA PHE A 248 -0.48 6.66 -10.06
C PHE A 248 -1.46 5.88 -9.18
N TYR A 249 -1.72 4.62 -9.52
CA TYR A 249 -2.70 3.77 -8.83
C TYR A 249 -2.08 2.88 -7.75
N ASP A 250 -0.79 2.99 -7.51
CA ASP A 250 -0.14 2.26 -6.43
C ASP A 250 -0.03 3.14 -5.17
N SER A 251 -0.02 2.49 -4.02
CA SER A 251 -0.11 3.06 -2.68
C SER A 251 0.91 4.19 -2.40
N PRO A 252 0.62 5.47 -2.70
CA PRO A 252 1.57 6.56 -2.50
C PRO A 252 1.93 6.76 -1.03
N HIS A 253 1.03 6.39 -0.10
CA HIS A 253 1.21 6.64 1.33
C HIS A 253 1.78 5.44 2.11
N VAL A 254 2.23 4.37 1.42
CA VAL A 254 2.77 3.17 2.08
C VAL A 254 3.97 3.44 2.99
N PHE A 255 4.76 4.47 2.69
CA PHE A 255 5.92 4.89 3.50
C PHE A 255 5.64 6.09 4.41
N GLY A 256 4.38 6.44 4.58
CA GLY A 256 3.95 7.56 5.41
C GLY A 256 3.50 8.77 4.61
N LYS A 257 3.49 9.94 5.24
CA LYS A 257 3.02 11.18 4.64
C LYS A 257 3.97 11.66 3.55
N MET A 258 3.45 11.95 2.38
CA MET A 258 4.18 12.59 1.28
C MET A 258 4.05 14.11 1.34
N LEU A 259 4.93 14.82 0.62
CA LEU A 259 4.84 16.27 0.43
C LEU A 259 3.65 16.66 -0.48
N PHE A 260 3.24 15.75 -1.35
CA PHE A 260 2.11 15.92 -2.27
C PHE A 260 1.00 14.94 -1.91
N PRO A 261 -0.25 15.25 -2.28
CA PRO A 261 -1.37 14.34 -2.03
C PRO A 261 -1.21 12.97 -2.69
N ASP A 262 -0.57 12.93 -3.87
CA ASP A 262 -0.34 11.71 -4.65
C ASP A 262 0.76 11.93 -5.71
N PHE A 263 1.08 10.86 -6.46
CA PHE A 263 2.10 10.91 -7.52
C PHE A 263 1.70 11.76 -8.74
N TYR A 264 0.41 11.95 -8.99
CA TYR A 264 -0.09 12.77 -10.09
C TYR A 264 0.15 14.25 -9.80
N GLU A 265 -0.20 14.74 -8.61
CA GLU A 265 0.03 16.12 -8.20
C GLU A 265 1.55 16.41 -8.07
N TRP A 266 2.32 15.44 -7.57
CA TRP A 266 3.77 15.51 -7.55
C TRP A 266 4.34 15.70 -8.97
N LEU A 267 3.92 14.88 -9.94
CA LEU A 267 4.43 14.96 -11.30
C LEU A 267 4.06 16.29 -11.97
N LYS A 268 2.83 16.77 -11.79
CA LYS A 268 2.42 18.10 -12.29
C LYS A 268 3.31 19.22 -11.76
N PHE A 269 3.60 19.18 -10.45
CA PHE A 269 4.48 20.16 -9.83
C PHE A 269 5.89 20.12 -10.42
N ILE A 270 6.50 18.95 -10.48
CA ILE A 270 7.87 18.79 -11.01
C ILE A 270 7.98 19.25 -12.47
N VAL A 271 7.02 18.87 -13.31
CA VAL A 271 6.97 19.30 -14.72
C VAL A 271 6.90 20.80 -14.82
N LYS A 272 6.10 21.47 -13.98
CA LYS A 272 6.00 22.93 -13.93
C LYS A 272 7.34 23.58 -13.52
N GLU A 273 8.00 23.06 -12.49
CA GLU A 273 9.26 23.63 -11.99
C GLU A 273 10.43 23.41 -12.96
N VAL A 274 10.51 22.24 -13.61
CA VAL A 274 11.50 21.96 -14.66
C VAL A 274 11.33 22.93 -15.84
N SER A 275 10.08 23.22 -16.23
CA SER A 275 9.75 24.16 -17.30
C SER A 275 10.24 25.58 -16.99
N LYS A 276 9.94 26.08 -15.78
CA LYS A 276 10.33 27.43 -15.34
C LYS A 276 11.85 27.62 -15.35
N ASN A 277 12.60 26.61 -14.92
CA ASN A 277 14.04 26.69 -14.76
C ASN A 277 14.80 26.32 -16.03
N ASN A 278 14.12 26.11 -17.16
CA ASN A 278 14.71 25.80 -18.46
C ASN A 278 15.70 24.61 -18.41
N LEU A 279 15.39 23.57 -17.65
CA LEU A 279 16.23 22.39 -17.48
C LEU A 279 15.97 21.35 -18.59
N GLU A 280 17.03 20.72 -19.10
CA GLU A 280 16.85 19.50 -19.92
C GLU A 280 16.40 18.35 -19.00
N CYS A 281 15.25 17.76 -19.32
CA CYS A 281 14.65 16.75 -18.47
C CYS A 281 14.26 15.50 -19.24
N PHE A 282 14.43 14.36 -18.57
CA PHE A 282 13.99 13.05 -19.02
C PHE A 282 12.97 12.51 -18.03
N LEU A 283 11.80 12.10 -18.52
CA LEU A 283 10.79 11.40 -17.74
C LEU A 283 10.79 9.92 -18.11
N LYS A 284 11.17 9.07 -17.16
CA LYS A 284 11.09 7.61 -17.34
C LYS A 284 9.80 7.09 -16.75
N LEU A 285 9.01 6.40 -17.59
CA LEU A 285 7.78 5.74 -17.16
C LEU A 285 8.07 4.55 -16.23
N HIS A 286 7.13 4.28 -15.31
CA HIS A 286 7.17 3.07 -14.51
C HIS A 286 6.82 1.85 -15.40
N PRO A 287 7.48 0.68 -15.23
CA PRO A 287 7.21 -0.51 -16.06
C PRO A 287 5.75 -0.98 -16.04
N GLN A 288 5.02 -0.69 -14.97
CA GLN A 288 3.61 -1.07 -14.80
C GLN A 288 2.61 0.03 -15.19
N ASN A 289 3.06 1.16 -15.77
CA ASN A 289 2.12 2.15 -16.26
C ASN A 289 1.26 1.56 -17.38
N ASN A 290 -0.04 1.73 -17.28
CA ASN A 290 -1.00 1.31 -18.30
C ASN A 290 -1.31 2.45 -19.29
N SER A 291 -2.04 2.12 -20.34
CA SER A 291 -2.41 3.09 -21.40
C SER A 291 -3.09 4.35 -20.87
N LYS A 292 -3.99 4.23 -19.89
CA LYS A 292 -4.70 5.38 -19.29
C LYS A 292 -3.75 6.32 -18.54
N GLU A 293 -2.79 5.76 -17.80
CA GLU A 293 -1.76 6.57 -17.11
C GLU A 293 -0.85 7.27 -18.12
N ILE A 294 -0.48 6.59 -19.19
CA ILE A 294 0.37 7.18 -20.26
C ILE A 294 -0.37 8.36 -20.91
N VAL A 295 -1.66 8.26 -21.17
CA VAL A 295 -2.48 9.38 -21.67
C VAL A 295 -2.42 10.58 -20.72
N LEU A 296 -2.64 10.36 -19.43
CA LEU A 296 -2.58 11.41 -18.41
C LEU A 296 -1.18 12.04 -18.31
N ILE A 297 -0.12 11.23 -18.39
CA ILE A 297 1.26 11.73 -18.41
C ILE A 297 1.50 12.60 -19.64
N ASN A 298 1.06 12.15 -20.83
CA ASN A 298 1.19 12.93 -22.04
C ASN A 298 0.41 14.26 -21.97
N GLU A 299 -0.76 14.28 -21.34
CA GLU A 299 -1.51 15.52 -21.10
C GLU A 299 -0.75 16.50 -20.21
N ILE A 300 -0.10 16.01 -19.14
CA ILE A 300 0.77 16.84 -18.29
C ILE A 300 1.93 17.41 -19.10
N LEU A 301 2.51 16.60 -20.01
CA LEU A 301 3.67 16.98 -20.82
C LEU A 301 3.33 17.89 -22.02
N LYS A 302 2.10 17.88 -22.54
CA LYS A 302 1.68 18.67 -23.71
C LYS A 302 2.08 20.16 -23.63
N LYS A 303 2.15 20.70 -22.43
CA LYS A 303 2.54 22.10 -22.18
C LYS A 303 4.06 22.29 -22.03
N ASN A 304 4.85 21.22 -22.24
CA ASN A 304 6.30 21.27 -22.02
C ASN A 304 7.08 20.35 -22.97
N ASN A 305 7.50 20.90 -24.10
CA ASN A 305 8.29 20.18 -25.12
C ASN A 305 9.75 19.90 -24.72
N LYS A 306 10.22 20.40 -23.57
CA LYS A 306 11.61 20.21 -23.08
C LYS A 306 11.79 18.91 -22.29
N ILE A 307 10.71 18.21 -21.97
CA ILE A 307 10.78 16.93 -21.27
C ILE A 307 10.71 15.79 -22.28
N LYS A 308 11.79 15.03 -22.36
CA LYS A 308 11.89 13.85 -23.23
C LYS A 308 11.34 12.61 -22.49
N LEU A 309 10.30 12.01 -23.06
CA LEU A 309 9.70 10.80 -22.51
C LEU A 309 10.56 9.58 -22.85
N LEU A 310 10.98 8.81 -21.83
CA LEU A 310 11.69 7.56 -21.97
C LEU A 310 10.74 6.36 -21.79
N LYS A 311 10.95 5.32 -22.61
CA LYS A 311 10.18 4.08 -22.52
C LYS A 311 10.38 3.39 -21.15
N PRO A 312 9.38 2.64 -20.65
CA PRO A 312 9.45 1.95 -19.37
C PRO A 312 10.64 0.97 -19.26
N ASP A 313 10.98 0.31 -20.36
CA ASP A 313 12.06 -0.68 -20.48
C ASP A 313 13.46 -0.09 -20.65
N THR A 314 13.56 1.26 -20.73
CA THR A 314 14.86 1.94 -20.88
C THR A 314 15.79 1.58 -19.72
N LYS A 315 16.89 0.89 -20.03
CA LYS A 315 17.87 0.43 -19.04
C LYS A 315 18.59 1.62 -18.40
N LEU A 316 18.82 1.55 -17.09
CA LEU A 316 19.49 2.61 -16.31
C LEU A 316 20.87 2.97 -16.90
N LYS A 317 21.64 1.99 -17.36
CA LYS A 317 22.95 2.22 -18.02
C LYS A 317 22.84 3.12 -19.26
N LYS A 318 21.74 3.05 -20.01
CA LYS A 318 21.49 3.94 -21.16
C LYS A 318 21.14 5.34 -20.70
N ILE A 319 20.38 5.47 -19.63
CA ILE A 319 19.97 6.76 -19.05
C ILE A 319 21.18 7.51 -18.49
N LEU A 320 22.08 6.83 -17.78
CA LEU A 320 23.28 7.43 -17.21
C LEU A 320 24.29 7.92 -18.26
N LYS A 321 24.11 7.59 -19.54
CA LYS A 321 24.91 8.12 -20.67
C LYS A 321 24.28 9.33 -21.35
N LEU A 322 23.00 9.65 -21.04
CA LEU A 322 22.31 10.83 -21.54
C LEU A 322 22.80 12.09 -20.83
#